data_e05054c85161387b69621ed4b18a422f
#
_entry.id   e05054c85161387b69621ed4b18a422f
#
_cell.length_a   1.000
_cell.length_b   1.000
_cell.length_c   1.000
_cell.angle_alpha   90.00
_cell.angle_beta   90.00
_cell.angle_gamma   90.00
#
_symmetry.space_group_name_H-M   'P 1'
#
loop_
_entity.id
_entity.type
_entity.pdbx_description
1 polymer ?
#
loop_
_entity_poly.entity_id
_entity_poly.type
_entity_poly.pdbx_seq_one_letter_code
_entity_poly.pdbx_strand_id
1 'polypeptide(L)'
;SPELFRHLEVPEQTDLWIAYDYRTLGFEETFAPYKEVHLVAWSLGVWVATRLWAGHRSFTTATALNGTPFPMHDTLGIPTAIFEGTLHHISEEGMRRFNRRMCGDKETFNRYSELSPRPLEEIKEELESLYNQILPEKLESADPRISAFWDQAILSTEDKIFPATNLRNYWQGRCPIQEIKAPHLPFYHYQSWNELWK
;
A
#
# COMPACT_ATOMS: atom_id res chain seq x y z
N SER A 1 2.59 10.32 4.26
CA SER A 1 2.80 11.71 3.80
C SER A 1 3.54 11.71 2.46
N PRO A 2 3.18 12.58 1.50
CA PRO A 2 3.86 12.72 0.21
C PRO A 2 5.36 13.01 0.32
N GLU A 3 5.82 13.56 1.43
CA GLU A 3 7.25 13.83 1.67
C GLU A 3 8.14 12.59 1.56
N LEU A 4 7.59 11.42 1.87
CA LEU A 4 8.29 10.14 1.75
C LEU A 4 8.85 9.89 0.35
N PHE A 5 8.19 10.42 -0.66
CA PHE A 5 8.47 10.14 -2.07
C PHE A 5 9.31 11.20 -2.77
N ARG A 6 9.73 12.28 -2.07
CA ARG A 6 10.47 13.41 -2.68
C ARG A 6 11.80 13.03 -3.33
N HIS A 7 12.37 11.88 -2.97
CA HIS A 7 13.62 11.39 -3.54
C HIS A 7 13.42 10.64 -4.86
N LEU A 8 12.19 10.24 -5.19
CA LEU A 8 11.90 9.52 -6.42
C LEU A 8 11.73 10.51 -7.58
N GLU A 9 12.51 10.30 -8.61
CA GLU A 9 12.40 11.08 -9.85
C GLU A 9 11.05 10.80 -10.51
N VAL A 10 10.36 11.89 -10.89
CA VAL A 10 9.16 11.82 -11.73
C VAL A 10 9.63 11.90 -13.18
N PRO A 11 9.28 10.92 -14.05
CA PRO A 11 9.68 10.95 -15.44
C PRO A 11 9.21 12.21 -16.16
N GLU A 12 9.96 12.65 -17.18
CA GLU A 12 9.55 13.81 -18.00
C GLU A 12 8.13 13.64 -18.56
N GLN A 13 7.40 14.74 -18.69
CA GLN A 13 6.03 14.79 -19.19
C GLN A 13 5.03 13.92 -18.39
N THR A 14 5.32 13.68 -17.11
CA THR A 14 4.49 12.90 -16.19
C THR A 14 4.03 13.78 -15.03
N ASP A 15 2.75 13.73 -14.71
CA ASP A 15 2.21 14.30 -13.48
C ASP A 15 2.10 13.21 -12.41
N LEU A 16 2.50 13.54 -11.18
CA LEU A 16 2.39 12.63 -10.04
C LEU A 16 1.23 13.05 -9.15
N TRP A 17 0.27 12.15 -8.98
CA TRP A 17 -0.81 12.29 -8.02
C TRP A 17 -0.66 11.27 -6.89
N ILE A 18 -0.73 11.71 -5.62
CA ILE A 18 -0.55 10.87 -4.44
C ILE A 18 -1.80 10.92 -3.57
N ALA A 19 -2.52 9.80 -3.47
CA ALA A 19 -3.57 9.57 -2.49
C ALA A 19 -2.97 8.95 -1.23
N TYR A 20 -3.14 9.56 -0.07
CA TYR A 20 -2.48 9.11 1.17
C TYR A 20 -3.30 9.25 2.45
N ASP A 21 -4.46 9.87 2.38
CA ASP A 21 -5.39 10.01 3.51
C ASP A 21 -6.68 9.26 3.18
N TYR A 22 -6.89 8.14 3.85
CA TYR A 22 -8.01 7.24 3.60
C TYR A 22 -9.14 7.39 4.63
N ARG A 23 -9.20 8.50 5.38
CA ARG A 23 -10.35 8.82 6.27
C ARG A 23 -11.64 8.89 5.47
N THR A 24 -11.55 9.30 4.22
CA THR A 24 -12.61 9.19 3.22
C THR A 24 -12.06 8.53 1.95
N LEU A 25 -12.91 7.81 1.20
CA LEU A 25 -12.53 7.20 -0.07
C LEU A 25 -13.03 8.01 -1.28
N GLY A 26 -13.38 9.28 -1.08
CA GLY A 26 -13.87 10.18 -2.12
C GLY A 26 -12.75 10.78 -2.96
N PHE A 27 -12.02 9.98 -3.71
CA PHE A 27 -11.01 10.45 -4.65
C PHE A 27 -11.67 10.74 -6.00
N GLU A 28 -12.04 12.01 -6.23
CA GLU A 28 -12.78 12.45 -7.43
C GLU A 28 -11.87 12.87 -8.59
N GLU A 29 -10.60 12.46 -8.59
CA GLU A 29 -9.68 12.85 -9.64
C GLU A 29 -10.10 12.31 -11.01
N THR A 30 -10.03 13.18 -12.00
CA THR A 30 -10.23 12.79 -13.39
C THR A 30 -8.90 12.58 -14.10
N PHE A 31 -8.71 11.39 -14.62
CA PHE A 31 -7.55 11.05 -15.43
C PHE A 31 -7.87 11.10 -16.93
N ALA A 32 -9.07 11.56 -17.31
CA ALA A 32 -9.52 11.62 -18.71
C ALA A 32 -8.58 12.38 -19.67
N PRO A 33 -7.83 13.42 -19.23
CA PRO A 33 -6.87 14.09 -20.09
C PRO A 33 -5.60 13.29 -20.41
N TYR A 34 -5.31 12.23 -19.64
CA TYR A 34 -4.07 11.48 -19.76
C TYR A 34 -4.22 10.31 -20.70
N LYS A 35 -3.22 10.12 -21.58
CA LYS A 35 -3.15 8.98 -22.52
C LYS A 35 -2.81 7.69 -21.78
N GLU A 36 -1.93 7.79 -20.83
CA GLU A 36 -1.44 6.69 -20.00
C GLU A 36 -1.59 7.05 -18.53
N VAL A 37 -2.03 6.10 -17.72
CA VAL A 37 -2.15 6.27 -16.27
C VAL A 37 -1.61 5.02 -15.59
N HIS A 38 -0.53 5.18 -14.85
CA HIS A 38 0.10 4.09 -14.11
C HIS A 38 -0.30 4.18 -12.63
N LEU A 39 -0.87 3.11 -12.11
CA LEU A 39 -1.23 2.99 -10.71
C LEU A 39 -0.15 2.23 -9.95
N VAL A 40 0.36 2.81 -8.88
CA VAL A 40 1.16 2.11 -7.88
C VAL A 40 0.46 2.24 -6.54
N ALA A 41 0.00 1.12 -6.00
CA ALA A 41 -0.66 1.11 -4.70
C ALA A 41 0.18 0.35 -3.67
N TRP A 42 0.43 0.97 -2.53
CA TRP A 42 1.28 0.41 -1.48
C TRP A 42 0.47 0.08 -0.22
N SER A 43 0.74 -1.09 0.38
CA SER A 43 0.18 -1.46 1.69
C SER A 43 -1.36 -1.47 1.68
N LEU A 44 -2.02 -0.79 2.62
CA LEU A 44 -3.47 -0.62 2.66
C LEU A 44 -4.03 0.07 1.41
N GLY A 45 -3.21 0.84 0.70
CA GLY A 45 -3.58 1.45 -0.58
C GLY A 45 -3.96 0.43 -1.65
N VAL A 46 -3.48 -0.82 -1.57
CA VAL A 46 -3.88 -1.89 -2.49
C VAL A 46 -5.35 -2.24 -2.32
N TRP A 47 -5.84 -2.34 -1.08
CA TRP A 47 -7.27 -2.53 -0.82
C TRP A 47 -8.08 -1.32 -1.27
N VAL A 48 -7.63 -0.10 -0.95
CA VAL A 48 -8.31 1.15 -1.35
C VAL A 48 -8.45 1.21 -2.86
N ALA A 49 -7.37 1.00 -3.60
CA ALA A 49 -7.38 1.03 -5.07
C ALA A 49 -8.29 -0.06 -5.66
N THR A 50 -8.24 -1.28 -5.11
CA THR A 50 -9.13 -2.36 -5.53
C THR A 50 -10.59 -1.98 -5.33
N ARG A 51 -10.94 -1.46 -4.16
CA ARG A 51 -12.31 -1.09 -3.83
C ARG A 51 -12.85 0.02 -4.73
N LEU A 52 -12.03 1.00 -5.05
CA LEU A 52 -12.45 2.15 -5.85
C LEU A 52 -12.54 1.86 -7.33
N TRP A 53 -11.64 1.05 -7.87
CA TRP A 53 -11.44 1.00 -9.31
C TRP A 53 -11.53 -0.40 -9.93
N ALA A 54 -11.49 -1.50 -9.16
CA ALA A 54 -11.64 -2.83 -9.75
C ALA A 54 -13.01 -2.98 -10.43
N GLY A 55 -12.99 -3.31 -11.73
CA GLY A 55 -14.18 -3.47 -12.56
C GLY A 55 -14.78 -2.17 -13.13
N HIS A 56 -14.24 -0.99 -12.77
CA HIS A 56 -14.79 0.30 -13.23
C HIS A 56 -13.81 1.13 -14.05
N ARG A 57 -12.51 0.82 -13.99
CA ARG A 57 -11.49 1.63 -14.62
C ARG A 57 -10.36 0.82 -15.19
N SER A 58 -9.86 1.26 -16.34
CA SER A 58 -8.61 0.79 -16.93
C SER A 58 -7.46 1.75 -16.56
N PHE A 59 -6.39 1.20 -16.03
CA PHE A 59 -5.07 1.84 -15.96
C PHE A 59 -4.19 1.26 -17.07
N THR A 60 -3.18 2.00 -17.50
CA THR A 60 -2.18 1.46 -18.42
C THR A 60 -1.41 0.33 -17.76
N THR A 61 -1.04 0.53 -16.49
CA THR A 61 -0.54 -0.53 -15.61
C THR A 61 -1.03 -0.31 -14.17
N ALA A 62 -1.24 -1.39 -13.44
CA ALA A 62 -1.59 -1.39 -12.02
C ALA A 62 -0.64 -2.30 -11.24
N THR A 63 0.19 -1.72 -10.39
CA THR A 63 1.18 -2.40 -9.56
C THR A 63 0.76 -2.40 -8.10
N ALA A 64 0.67 -3.59 -7.52
CA ALA A 64 0.49 -3.77 -6.08
C ALA A 64 1.85 -3.90 -5.39
N LEU A 65 2.13 -3.07 -4.39
CA LEU A 65 3.38 -3.05 -3.64
C LEU A 65 3.13 -3.36 -2.17
N ASN A 66 3.67 -4.47 -1.66
CA ASN A 66 3.58 -4.87 -0.24
C ASN A 66 2.17 -4.77 0.36
N GLY A 67 1.15 -5.18 -0.38
CA GLY A 67 -0.23 -5.20 0.06
C GLY A 67 -1.07 -6.19 -0.73
N THR A 68 -2.29 -6.42 -0.27
CA THR A 68 -3.29 -7.24 -0.96
C THR A 68 -4.68 -6.59 -0.83
N PRO A 69 -5.67 -7.00 -1.65
CA PRO A 69 -7.06 -6.62 -1.45
C PRO A 69 -7.71 -7.15 -0.16
N PHE A 70 -6.99 -7.96 0.61
CA PHE A 70 -7.41 -8.51 1.91
C PHE A 70 -6.49 -7.98 3.02
N PRO A 71 -6.57 -6.69 3.37
CA PRO A 71 -5.59 -6.06 4.25
C PRO A 71 -5.63 -6.59 5.68
N MET A 72 -6.76 -7.10 6.14
CA MET A 72 -6.95 -7.73 7.45
C MET A 72 -7.40 -9.18 7.25
N HIS A 73 -6.44 -10.10 7.16
CA HIS A 73 -6.69 -11.52 6.93
C HIS A 73 -5.48 -12.37 7.34
N ASP A 74 -5.70 -13.43 8.12
CA ASP A 74 -4.62 -14.20 8.77
C ASP A 74 -3.65 -14.88 7.79
N THR A 75 -4.08 -15.19 6.57
CA THR A 75 -3.27 -15.90 5.56
C THR A 75 -3.07 -15.14 4.25
N LEU A 76 -3.77 -14.02 4.03
CA LEU A 76 -3.73 -13.25 2.77
C LEU A 76 -3.35 -11.77 2.98
N GLY A 77 -3.28 -11.30 4.23
CA GLY A 77 -3.01 -9.91 4.58
C GLY A 77 -2.26 -9.77 5.89
N ILE A 78 -2.48 -8.68 6.58
CA ILE A 78 -2.04 -8.49 7.96
C ILE A 78 -2.90 -9.40 8.84
N PRO A 79 -2.32 -10.27 9.70
CA PRO A 79 -3.10 -11.07 10.64
C PRO A 79 -4.03 -10.19 11.47
N THR A 80 -5.29 -10.61 11.61
CA THR A 80 -6.37 -9.84 12.26
C THR A 80 -5.95 -9.32 13.64
N ALA A 81 -5.38 -10.20 14.48
CA ALA A 81 -4.92 -9.82 15.82
C ALA A 81 -3.79 -8.76 15.80
N ILE A 82 -2.94 -8.74 14.75
CA ILE A 82 -1.86 -7.74 14.60
C ILE A 82 -2.45 -6.40 14.14
N PHE A 83 -3.41 -6.42 13.22
CA PHE A 83 -4.10 -5.21 12.77
C PHE A 83 -4.84 -4.54 13.94
N GLU A 84 -5.68 -5.28 14.65
CA GLU A 84 -6.43 -4.82 15.82
C GLU A 84 -5.49 -4.36 16.96
N GLY A 85 -4.42 -5.11 17.20
CA GLY A 85 -3.40 -4.74 18.17
C GLY A 85 -2.72 -3.40 17.82
N THR A 86 -2.51 -3.11 16.53
CA THR A 86 -1.98 -1.82 16.09
C THR A 86 -3.00 -0.70 16.33
N LEU A 87 -4.26 -0.93 15.97
CA LEU A 87 -5.36 0.04 16.17
C LEU A 87 -5.53 0.40 17.65
N HIS A 88 -5.55 -0.59 18.54
CA HIS A 88 -5.76 -0.37 19.98
C HIS A 88 -4.57 0.28 20.68
N HIS A 89 -3.37 0.26 20.10
CA HIS A 89 -2.14 0.81 20.71
C HIS A 89 -1.56 2.00 19.93
N ILE A 90 -2.41 2.75 19.23
CA ILE A 90 -1.98 4.00 18.58
C ILE A 90 -1.61 5.01 19.66
N SER A 91 -0.33 5.30 19.73
CA SER A 91 0.32 6.27 20.60
C SER A 91 1.67 6.63 19.97
N GLU A 92 2.35 7.66 20.44
CA GLU A 92 3.69 8.01 19.95
C GLU A 92 4.65 6.81 20.01
N GLU A 93 4.66 6.10 21.11
CA GLU A 93 5.51 4.93 21.28
C GLU A 93 5.05 3.75 20.40
N GLY A 94 3.73 3.52 20.29
CA GLY A 94 3.16 2.49 19.42
C GLY A 94 3.53 2.75 17.97
N MET A 95 3.38 3.97 17.49
CA MET A 95 3.75 4.37 16.13
C MET A 95 5.25 4.30 15.90
N ARG A 96 6.07 4.65 16.88
CA ARG A 96 7.53 4.48 16.77
C ARG A 96 7.93 3.01 16.61
N ARG A 97 7.29 2.08 17.35
CA ARG A 97 7.48 0.64 17.18
C ARG A 97 7.01 0.15 15.80
N PHE A 98 5.84 0.61 15.36
CA PHE A 98 5.31 0.32 14.03
C PHE A 98 6.29 0.79 12.94
N ASN A 99 6.73 2.05 13.00
CA ASN A 99 7.64 2.63 12.00
C ASN A 99 8.99 1.88 11.95
N ARG A 100 9.52 1.42 13.09
CA ARG A 100 10.73 0.58 13.11
C ARG A 100 10.54 -0.75 12.36
N ARG A 101 9.38 -1.38 12.52
CA ARG A 101 9.05 -2.62 11.79
C ARG A 101 8.87 -2.36 10.31
N MET A 102 8.18 -1.28 9.98
CA MET A 102 7.92 -0.84 8.60
C MET A 102 9.23 -0.54 7.85
N CYS A 103 10.15 0.15 8.49
CA CYS A 103 11.44 0.53 7.91
C CYS A 103 12.46 -0.62 7.87
N GLY A 104 12.33 -1.62 8.73
CA GLY A 104 13.16 -2.83 8.74
C GLY A 104 14.54 -2.66 9.37
N ASP A 105 15.27 -1.61 9.03
CA ASP A 105 16.62 -1.30 9.51
C ASP A 105 16.75 0.12 10.08
N LYS A 106 17.89 0.40 10.70
CA LYS A 106 18.16 1.65 11.41
C LYS A 106 18.34 2.84 10.45
N GLU A 107 18.95 2.63 9.31
CA GLU A 107 19.23 3.70 8.35
C GLU A 107 17.91 4.19 7.72
N THR A 108 17.10 3.28 7.22
CA THR A 108 15.76 3.55 6.70
C THR A 108 14.87 4.22 7.75
N PHE A 109 14.93 3.74 9.00
CA PHE A 109 14.16 4.34 10.10
C PHE A 109 14.62 5.77 10.41
N ASN A 110 15.91 6.05 10.42
CA ASN A 110 16.44 7.40 10.65
C ASN A 110 15.97 8.36 9.55
N ARG A 111 16.14 7.99 8.28
CA ARG A 111 15.65 8.78 7.12
C ARG A 111 14.15 9.05 7.21
N TYR A 112 13.36 8.03 7.53
CA TYR A 112 11.91 8.17 7.70
C TYR A 112 11.55 9.11 8.88
N SER A 113 12.33 9.08 9.97
CA SER A 113 12.09 9.89 11.16
C SER A 113 12.42 11.38 10.97
N GLU A 114 13.12 11.75 9.90
CA GLU A 114 13.37 13.15 9.52
C GLU A 114 12.15 13.80 8.85
N LEU A 115 11.20 12.99 8.38
CA LEU A 115 9.98 13.48 7.75
C LEU A 115 9.01 14.01 8.81
N SER A 116 8.22 15.00 8.43
CA SER A 116 7.16 15.51 9.30
C SER A 116 6.11 14.43 9.57
N PRO A 117 5.89 14.05 10.83
CA PRO A 117 4.88 13.05 11.16
C PRO A 117 3.47 13.60 10.90
N ARG A 118 2.55 12.72 10.53
CA ARG A 118 1.12 13.04 10.57
C ARG A 118 0.66 13.11 12.03
N PRO A 119 -0.32 13.97 12.37
CA PRO A 119 -0.93 13.97 13.69
C PRO A 119 -1.46 12.59 14.07
N LEU A 120 -1.23 12.17 15.32
CA LEU A 120 -1.67 10.85 15.80
C LEU A 120 -3.18 10.64 15.68
N GLU A 121 -3.96 11.68 15.92
CA GLU A 121 -5.42 11.61 15.82
C GLU A 121 -5.87 11.31 14.38
N GLU A 122 -5.24 11.95 13.38
CA GLU A 122 -5.53 11.66 11.97
C GLU A 122 -5.19 10.21 11.58
N ILE A 123 -4.06 9.69 12.10
CA ILE A 123 -3.66 8.28 11.86
C ILE A 123 -4.68 7.34 12.49
N LYS A 124 -5.14 7.66 13.69
CA LYS A 124 -6.13 6.87 14.41
C LYS A 124 -7.48 6.89 13.68
N GLU A 125 -8.00 8.08 13.36
CA GLU A 125 -9.23 8.24 12.60
C GLU A 125 -9.20 7.47 11.27
N GLU A 126 -8.06 7.55 10.55
CA GLU A 126 -7.89 6.82 9.30
C GLU A 126 -7.93 5.31 9.51
N LEU A 127 -7.19 4.78 10.48
CA LEU A 127 -7.14 3.34 10.73
C LEU A 127 -8.49 2.81 11.26
N GLU A 128 -9.20 3.57 12.09
CA GLU A 128 -10.56 3.26 12.55
C GLU A 128 -11.56 3.26 11.38
N SER A 129 -11.48 4.27 10.50
CA SER A 129 -12.32 4.34 9.30
C SER A 129 -12.10 3.14 8.39
N LEU A 130 -10.85 2.78 8.12
CA LEU A 130 -10.50 1.60 7.31
C LEU A 130 -10.96 0.31 7.97
N TYR A 131 -10.73 0.12 9.27
CA TYR A 131 -11.17 -1.05 10.01
C TYR A 131 -12.68 -1.27 9.89
N ASN A 132 -13.47 -0.21 10.10
CA ASN A 132 -14.92 -0.26 10.02
C ASN A 132 -15.46 -0.56 8.61
N GLN A 133 -14.67 -0.25 7.57
CA GLN A 133 -15.02 -0.55 6.18
C GLN A 133 -14.58 -1.96 5.77
N ILE A 134 -13.42 -2.42 6.26
CA ILE A 134 -12.86 -3.74 5.94
C ILE A 134 -13.63 -4.86 6.65
N LEU A 135 -13.98 -4.67 7.93
CA LEU A 135 -14.58 -5.70 8.77
C LEU A 135 -15.89 -6.32 8.21
N PRO A 136 -16.84 -5.54 7.69
CA PRO A 136 -18.08 -6.10 7.12
C PRO A 136 -17.90 -6.61 5.69
N GLU A 137 -16.76 -6.31 5.04
CA GLU A 137 -16.57 -6.61 3.62
C GLU A 137 -16.30 -8.09 3.41
N LYS A 138 -17.17 -8.73 2.65
CA LYS A 138 -17.01 -10.12 2.21
C LYS A 138 -16.47 -10.15 0.78
N LEU A 139 -15.22 -9.71 0.62
CA LEU A 139 -14.54 -9.91 -0.65
C LEU A 139 -14.30 -11.41 -0.86
N GLU A 140 -14.71 -11.92 -2.01
CA GLU A 140 -14.32 -13.25 -2.43
C GLU A 140 -12.95 -13.19 -3.08
N SER A 141 -12.01 -13.97 -2.57
CA SER A 141 -10.63 -14.00 -3.10
C SER A 141 -10.55 -14.46 -4.57
N ALA A 142 -11.61 -15.08 -5.07
CA ALA A 142 -11.75 -15.54 -6.44
C ALA A 142 -12.50 -14.58 -7.36
N ASP A 143 -12.86 -13.35 -6.92
CA ASP A 143 -13.54 -12.38 -7.78
C ASP A 143 -12.64 -12.05 -9.00
N PRO A 144 -13.09 -12.40 -10.24
CA PRO A 144 -12.28 -12.19 -11.44
C PRO A 144 -12.00 -10.70 -11.71
N ARG A 145 -12.86 -9.80 -11.24
CA ARG A 145 -12.66 -8.35 -11.41
C ARG A 145 -11.44 -7.87 -10.63
N ILE A 146 -11.21 -8.43 -9.44
CA ILE A 146 -10.05 -8.11 -8.61
C ILE A 146 -8.78 -8.70 -9.23
N SER A 147 -8.85 -9.96 -9.68
CA SER A 147 -7.68 -10.63 -10.28
C SER A 147 -7.25 -10.00 -11.60
N ALA A 148 -8.19 -9.51 -12.41
CA ALA A 148 -7.90 -8.86 -13.70
C ALA A 148 -7.46 -7.39 -13.55
N PHE A 149 -7.55 -6.80 -12.36
CA PHE A 149 -7.23 -5.40 -12.12
C PHE A 149 -5.73 -5.14 -11.97
N TRP A 150 -4.98 -6.09 -11.42
CA TRP A 150 -3.57 -5.95 -11.10
C TRP A 150 -2.70 -6.62 -12.15
N ASP A 151 -1.79 -5.85 -12.77
CA ASP A 151 -0.85 -6.36 -13.77
C ASP A 151 0.36 -7.04 -13.15
N GLN A 152 0.79 -6.57 -11.97
CA GLN A 152 1.92 -7.16 -11.23
C GLN A 152 1.84 -6.88 -9.73
N ALA A 153 2.58 -7.68 -8.96
CA ALA A 153 2.80 -7.49 -7.54
C ALA A 153 4.30 -7.45 -7.22
N ILE A 154 4.73 -6.45 -6.45
CA ILE A 154 6.09 -6.35 -5.91
C ILE A 154 6.03 -6.68 -4.43
N LEU A 155 6.76 -7.71 -4.01
CA LEU A 155 6.75 -8.24 -2.65
C LEU A 155 8.12 -8.08 -2.00
N SER A 156 8.16 -7.43 -0.84
CA SER A 156 9.36 -7.36 0.00
C SER A 156 9.52 -8.61 0.85
N THR A 157 10.65 -9.31 0.72
CA THR A 157 10.88 -10.56 1.44
C THR A 157 11.13 -10.37 2.93
N GLU A 158 11.48 -9.16 3.37
CA GLU A 158 11.73 -8.79 4.77
C GLU A 158 10.58 -7.94 5.36
N ASP A 159 9.40 -7.97 4.74
CA ASP A 159 8.22 -7.26 5.21
C ASP A 159 7.73 -7.83 6.56
N LYS A 160 7.69 -6.95 7.59
CA LYS A 160 7.24 -7.27 8.96
C LYS A 160 5.85 -6.69 9.26
N ILE A 161 5.16 -6.15 8.27
CA ILE A 161 3.80 -5.61 8.37
C ILE A 161 2.84 -6.54 7.63
N PHE A 162 3.00 -6.72 6.32
CA PHE A 162 2.37 -7.76 5.54
C PHE A 162 3.32 -8.95 5.43
N PRO A 163 3.08 -10.06 6.13
CA PRO A 163 3.99 -11.21 6.04
C PRO A 163 4.20 -11.65 4.58
N ALA A 164 5.47 -11.80 4.18
CA ALA A 164 5.80 -12.17 2.80
C ALA A 164 5.09 -13.46 2.35
N THR A 165 4.88 -14.41 3.28
CA THR A 165 4.10 -15.63 3.03
C THR A 165 2.66 -15.30 2.65
N ASN A 166 2.00 -14.37 3.35
CA ASN A 166 0.62 -13.97 3.08
C ASN A 166 0.50 -13.24 1.73
N LEU A 167 1.49 -12.39 1.42
CA LEU A 167 1.57 -11.74 0.10
C LEU A 167 1.67 -12.79 -1.01
N ARG A 168 2.59 -13.77 -0.88
CA ARG A 168 2.71 -14.87 -1.86
C ARG A 168 1.42 -15.68 -1.97
N ASN A 169 0.81 -16.05 -0.84
CA ASN A 169 -0.44 -16.82 -0.83
C ASN A 169 -1.54 -16.13 -1.62
N TYR A 170 -1.58 -14.79 -1.56
CA TYR A 170 -2.57 -14.07 -2.35
C TYR A 170 -2.17 -13.95 -3.82
N TRP A 171 -0.97 -13.49 -4.13
CA TRP A 171 -0.59 -13.11 -5.50
C TRP A 171 -0.22 -14.29 -6.40
N GLN A 172 0.20 -15.43 -5.83
CA GLN A 172 0.59 -16.61 -6.62
C GLN A 172 -0.55 -17.08 -7.51
N GLY A 173 -0.28 -17.15 -8.81
CA GLY A 173 -1.24 -17.57 -9.84
C GLY A 173 -2.27 -16.50 -10.23
N ARG A 174 -2.15 -15.25 -9.72
CA ARG A 174 -3.04 -14.14 -10.10
C ARG A 174 -2.40 -13.14 -11.03
N CYS A 175 -1.17 -12.76 -10.75
CA CYS A 175 -0.38 -11.89 -11.63
C CYS A 175 1.12 -12.23 -11.48
N PRO A 176 2.00 -11.71 -12.37
CA PRO A 176 3.44 -11.77 -12.18
C PRO A 176 3.86 -11.18 -10.83
N ILE A 177 4.79 -11.88 -10.17
CA ILE A 177 5.35 -11.47 -8.87
C ILE A 177 6.82 -11.12 -9.06
N GLN A 178 7.21 -9.93 -8.58
CA GLN A 178 8.60 -9.55 -8.39
C GLN A 178 8.92 -9.55 -6.89
N GLU A 179 9.86 -10.38 -6.47
CA GLU A 179 10.35 -10.37 -5.10
C GLU A 179 11.61 -9.51 -4.98
N ILE A 180 11.65 -8.65 -3.96
CA ILE A 180 12.79 -7.79 -3.65
C ILE A 180 13.22 -8.01 -2.21
N LYS A 181 14.53 -7.91 -1.95
CA LYS A 181 15.05 -7.94 -0.59
C LYS A 181 14.94 -6.55 0.01
N ALA A 182 13.79 -6.25 0.61
CA ALA A 182 13.47 -4.96 1.19
C ALA A 182 12.51 -5.13 2.38
N PRO A 183 12.39 -4.13 3.27
CA PRO A 183 11.35 -4.06 4.29
C PRO A 183 9.99 -3.67 3.69
N HIS A 184 8.98 -3.48 4.56
CA HIS A 184 7.65 -2.99 4.14
C HIS A 184 7.69 -1.65 3.42
N LEU A 185 8.61 -0.77 3.82
CA LEU A 185 8.90 0.52 3.17
C LEU A 185 10.05 0.36 2.17
N PRO A 186 9.78 0.01 0.89
CA PRO A 186 10.84 -0.30 -0.06
C PRO A 186 11.30 0.89 -0.89
N PHE A 187 10.66 2.06 -0.78
CA PHE A 187 10.84 3.17 -1.71
C PHE A 187 12.28 3.70 -1.79
N TYR A 188 13.08 3.56 -0.73
CA TYR A 188 14.50 3.96 -0.76
C TYR A 188 15.39 3.03 -1.61
N HIS A 189 14.85 1.93 -2.14
CA HIS A 189 15.53 1.06 -3.10
C HIS A 189 15.37 1.52 -4.56
N TYR A 190 14.49 2.50 -4.82
CA TYR A 190 14.20 3.02 -6.15
C TYR A 190 14.73 4.44 -6.31
N GLN A 191 15.06 4.80 -7.56
CA GLN A 191 15.48 6.15 -7.93
C GLN A 191 14.37 6.92 -8.64
N SER A 192 13.50 6.20 -9.36
CA SER A 192 12.43 6.79 -10.14
C SER A 192 11.14 5.97 -10.06
N TRP A 193 10.02 6.66 -10.20
CA TRP A 193 8.68 6.05 -10.23
C TRP A 193 8.51 5.01 -11.35
N ASN A 194 9.16 5.22 -12.52
CA ASN A 194 9.03 4.30 -13.65
C ASN A 194 9.61 2.90 -13.38
N GLU A 195 10.39 2.72 -12.33
CA GLU A 195 10.86 1.40 -11.91
C GLU A 195 9.75 0.54 -11.29
N LEU A 196 8.65 1.17 -10.89
CA LEU A 196 7.53 0.52 -10.21
C LEU A 196 6.39 0.08 -11.16
N TRP A 197 6.44 0.47 -12.45
CA TRP A 197 5.39 0.11 -13.43
C TRP A 197 5.93 -0.42 -14.77
N LYS A 198 7.09 -1.02 -14.75
CA LYS A 198 7.70 -1.67 -15.92
C LYS A 198 7.09 -3.04 -16.18
#